data_385b1522c0427ecb957c5063b111806a
#
_entry.id   385b1522c0427ecb957c5063b111806a
#
_cell.length_a   1.000
_cell.length_b   1.000
_cell.length_c   1.000
_cell.angle_alpha   90.00
_cell.angle_beta   90.00
_cell.angle_gamma   90.00
#
_symmetry.space_group_name_H-M   'P 1'
#
loop_
_entity.id
_entity.type
_entity.pdbx_description
1 polymer ?
#
loop_
_entity_poly.entity_id
_entity_poly.type
_entity_poly.pdbx_seq_one_letter_code
_entity_poly.pdbx_strand_id
1 'polypeptide(L)'
;MIIHETLATLGISTKETDTYLALLRLGPSSIRDVADASGINRGSTYEILKVLKEKSLVSYFPRGKRRLFCAEPAEVLNEMAT
;
A
#
# COMPACT_ATOMS: atom_id res chain seq x y z
N MET A 1 5.57 4.42 16.16
CA MET A 1 6.51 3.76 15.25
C MET A 1 6.96 4.72 14.17
N ILE A 2 8.23 4.76 13.90
CA ILE A 2 8.84 5.74 12.98
C ILE A 2 8.21 5.72 11.58
N ILE A 3 7.87 4.53 11.06
CA ILE A 3 7.33 4.41 9.72
C ILE A 3 5.95 5.09 9.58
N HIS A 4 5.10 5.01 10.60
CA HIS A 4 3.80 5.67 10.56
C HIS A 4 3.97 7.18 10.59
N GLU A 5 4.88 7.69 11.39
CA GLU A 5 5.18 9.11 11.45
C GLU A 5 5.72 9.61 10.13
N THR A 6 6.61 8.84 9.50
CA THR A 6 7.19 9.16 8.20
C THR A 6 6.11 9.26 7.14
N LEU A 7 5.22 8.28 7.08
CA LEU A 7 4.16 8.27 6.07
C LEU A 7 3.10 9.34 6.36
N ALA A 8 2.83 9.63 7.63
CA ALA A 8 1.93 10.71 7.99
C ALA A 8 2.47 12.06 7.51
N THR A 9 3.78 12.25 7.59
CA THR A 9 4.44 13.45 7.07
C THR A 9 4.22 13.60 5.56
N LEU A 10 4.05 12.49 4.85
CA LEU A 10 3.73 12.48 3.43
C LEU A 10 2.24 12.65 3.14
N GLY A 11 1.43 12.87 4.17
CA GLY A 11 -0.01 13.05 4.02
C GLY A 11 -0.77 11.73 3.86
N ILE A 12 -0.25 10.66 4.44
CA ILE A 12 -0.85 9.33 4.34
C ILE A 12 -1.50 8.97 5.67
N SER A 13 -2.76 8.55 5.63
CA SER A 13 -3.52 8.19 6.83
C SER A 13 -3.03 6.87 7.44
N THR A 14 -3.47 6.59 8.67
CA THR A 14 -3.15 5.32 9.34
C THR A 14 -3.67 4.12 8.54
N LYS A 15 -4.87 4.21 8.00
CA LYS A 15 -5.42 3.12 7.17
C LYS A 15 -4.61 2.89 5.91
N GLU A 16 -4.17 3.97 5.28
CA GLU A 16 -3.33 3.88 4.09
C GLU A 16 -1.97 3.26 4.44
N THR A 17 -1.40 3.66 5.55
CA THR A 17 -0.15 3.08 6.05
C THR A 17 -0.30 1.59 6.32
N ASP A 18 -1.37 1.20 7.01
CA ASP A 18 -1.61 -0.21 7.32
C ASP A 18 -1.79 -1.05 6.06
N THR A 19 -2.48 -0.51 5.07
CA THR A 19 -2.65 -1.18 3.78
C THR A 19 -1.32 -1.34 3.06
N TYR A 20 -0.51 -0.31 3.05
CA TYR A 20 0.81 -0.35 2.45
C TYR A 20 1.70 -1.41 3.13
N LEU A 21 1.71 -1.43 4.44
CA LEU A 21 2.50 -2.40 5.21
C LEU A 21 2.01 -3.84 4.98
N ALA A 22 0.70 -4.02 4.89
CA ALA A 22 0.13 -5.34 4.58
C ALA A 22 0.60 -5.80 3.20
N LEU A 23 0.59 -4.90 2.23
CA LEU A 23 1.02 -5.22 0.88
C LEU A 23 2.52 -5.54 0.82
N LEU A 24 3.34 -4.83 1.59
CA LEU A 24 4.76 -5.15 1.69
C LEU A 24 4.99 -6.56 2.20
N ARG A 25 4.20 -6.99 3.18
CA ARG A 25 4.33 -8.35 3.73
C ARG A 25 3.85 -9.41 2.75
N LEU A 26 2.76 -9.13 2.03
CA LEU A 26 2.17 -10.11 1.12
C LEU A 26 2.96 -10.28 -0.17
N GLY A 27 3.60 -9.21 -0.63
CA GLY A 27 4.13 -9.16 -1.98
C GLY A 27 2.98 -8.90 -2.97
N PRO A 28 3.19 -9.13 -4.26
CA PRO A 28 2.14 -8.88 -5.27
C PRO A 28 0.86 -9.62 -4.93
N SER A 29 -0.24 -8.89 -4.82
CA SER A 29 -1.51 -9.43 -4.32
C SER A 29 -2.71 -8.77 -4.97
N SER A 30 -3.82 -9.50 -5.01
CA SER A 30 -5.09 -8.97 -5.48
C SER A 30 -5.71 -8.05 -4.43
N ILE A 31 -6.69 -7.24 -4.84
CA ILE A 31 -7.44 -6.39 -3.90
C ILE A 31 -8.04 -7.22 -2.77
N ARG A 32 -8.57 -8.39 -3.11
CA ARG A 32 -9.19 -9.29 -2.12
C ARG A 32 -8.19 -9.68 -1.04
N ASP A 33 -7.00 -10.09 -1.45
CA ASP A 33 -5.97 -10.52 -0.50
C ASP A 33 -5.50 -9.37 0.37
N VAL A 34 -5.35 -8.19 -0.21
CA VAL A 34 -4.96 -6.99 0.54
C VAL A 34 -6.06 -6.61 1.53
N ALA A 35 -7.32 -6.65 1.11
CA ALA A 35 -8.45 -6.33 1.98
C ALA A 35 -8.51 -7.29 3.16
N ASP A 36 -8.35 -8.59 2.89
CA ASP A 36 -8.36 -9.61 3.94
C ASP A 36 -7.22 -9.39 4.94
N ALA A 37 -6.02 -9.10 4.43
CA ALA A 37 -4.85 -8.91 5.29
C ALA A 37 -4.92 -7.62 6.11
N SER A 38 -5.51 -6.57 5.57
CA SER A 38 -5.60 -5.28 6.26
C SER A 38 -6.84 -5.15 7.15
N GLY A 39 -7.83 -6.04 6.97
CA GLY A 39 -9.09 -5.95 7.71
C GLY A 39 -10.01 -4.83 7.23
N ILE A 40 -9.78 -4.32 6.05
CA ILE A 40 -10.55 -3.21 5.47
C ILE A 40 -11.42 -3.78 4.34
N ASN A 41 -12.63 -3.26 4.16
CA ASN A 41 -13.50 -3.76 3.10
C ASN A 41 -12.91 -3.46 1.72
N ARG A 42 -13.35 -4.20 0.70
CA ARG A 42 -12.76 -4.11 -0.64
C ARG A 42 -12.90 -2.73 -1.28
N GLY A 43 -14.03 -2.09 -1.09
CA GLY A 43 -14.26 -0.75 -1.65
C GLY A 43 -13.28 0.26 -1.09
N SER A 44 -13.12 0.28 0.24
CA SER A 44 -12.16 1.17 0.89
C SER A 44 -10.73 0.81 0.52
N THR A 45 -10.42 -0.47 0.45
CA THR A 45 -9.08 -0.94 0.04
C THR A 45 -8.75 -0.45 -1.36
N TYR A 46 -9.70 -0.53 -2.28
CA TYR A 46 -9.49 -0.04 -3.64
C TYR A 46 -9.15 1.45 -3.66
N GLU A 47 -9.91 2.26 -2.92
CA GLU A 47 -9.67 3.69 -2.84
C GLU A 47 -8.30 4.00 -2.22
N ILE A 48 -7.94 3.26 -1.19
CA ILE A 48 -6.63 3.42 -0.53
C ILE A 48 -5.50 3.07 -1.50
N LEU A 49 -5.62 1.96 -2.21
CA LEU A 49 -4.60 1.56 -3.19
C LEU A 49 -4.47 2.58 -4.30
N LYS A 50 -5.57 3.17 -4.71
CA LYS A 50 -5.58 4.22 -5.72
C LYS A 50 -4.80 5.45 -5.25
N VAL A 51 -5.01 5.87 -4.00
CA VAL A 51 -4.27 6.98 -3.41
C VAL A 51 -2.78 6.65 -3.32
N LEU A 52 -2.44 5.46 -2.84
CA LEU A 52 -1.05 5.03 -2.73
C LEU A 52 -0.37 4.97 -4.10
N LYS A 53 -1.11 4.56 -5.12
CA LYS A 53 -0.59 4.55 -6.48
C LYS A 53 -0.29 5.97 -6.96
N GLU A 54 -1.17 6.91 -6.69
CA GLU A 54 -0.96 8.31 -7.03
C GLU A 54 0.29 8.88 -6.36
N LYS A 55 0.63 8.38 -5.18
CA LYS A 55 1.82 8.79 -4.44
C LYS A 55 3.06 7.96 -4.80
N SER A 56 2.95 7.10 -5.80
CA SER A 56 4.05 6.24 -6.28
C SER A 56 4.52 5.22 -5.24
N LEU A 57 3.68 4.90 -4.26
CA LEU A 57 4.00 3.92 -3.24
C LEU A 57 3.50 2.52 -3.60
N VAL A 58 2.61 2.43 -4.58
CA VAL A 58 2.06 1.17 -5.05
C VAL A 58 2.00 1.19 -6.57
N SER A 59 2.30 0.07 -7.17
CA SER A 59 2.10 -0.12 -8.60
C SER A 59 1.11 -1.28 -8.79
N TYR A 60 0.57 -1.41 -9.99
CA TYR A 60 -0.24 -2.56 -10.31
C TYR A 60 0.09 -3.04 -11.71
N PHE A 61 -0.17 -4.32 -11.93
CA PHE A 61 0.02 -4.91 -13.24
C PHE A 61 -1.02 -5.99 -13.47
N PRO A 62 -1.44 -6.20 -14.72
CA PRO A 62 -2.39 -7.24 -15.02
C PRO A 62 -1.69 -8.61 -15.00
N ARG A 63 -2.41 -9.62 -14.50
CA ARG A 63 -1.93 -11.00 -14.57
C ARG A 63 -3.11 -11.88 -14.90
N GLY A 64 -3.21 -12.28 -16.17
CA GLY A 64 -4.37 -12.95 -16.68
C GLY A 64 -5.58 -12.03 -16.60
N LYS A 65 -6.64 -12.47 -15.94
CA LYS A 65 -7.86 -11.68 -15.75
C LYS A 65 -7.84 -10.86 -14.44
N ARG A 66 -6.74 -10.91 -13.69
CA ARG A 66 -6.62 -10.24 -12.40
C ARG A 66 -5.69 -9.04 -12.49
N ARG A 67 -5.84 -8.17 -11.51
CA ARG A 67 -4.86 -7.11 -11.28
C ARG A 67 -4.17 -7.42 -9.98
N LEU A 68 -2.85 -7.39 -10.01
CA LEU A 68 -2.05 -7.53 -8.79
C LEU A 68 -1.48 -6.17 -8.42
N PHE A 69 -1.49 -5.90 -7.13
CA PHE A 69 -0.93 -4.68 -6.57
C PHE A 69 0.36 -5.03 -5.85
N CYS A 70 1.33 -4.16 -5.96
CA CYS A 70 2.65 -4.37 -5.37
C CYS A 70 3.09 -3.09 -4.68
N ALA A 71 3.54 -3.21 -3.43
CA ALA A 71 4.12 -2.08 -2.73
C ALA A 71 5.50 -1.82 -3.32
N GLU A 72 5.75 -0.59 -3.73
CA GLU A 72 7.07 -0.21 -4.20
C GLU A 72 7.99 -0.11 -2.98
N PRO A 73 9.21 -0.66 -3.07
CA PRO A 73 10.19 -0.48 -2.00
C PRO A 73 10.49 1.01 -1.95
N ALA A 74 10.01 1.65 -0.93
CA ALA A 74 10.01 3.08 -0.91
C ALA A 74 11.41 3.63 -0.70
N GLU A 75 12.01 4.15 -1.76
CA GLU A 75 13.21 4.98 -1.64
C GLU A 75 12.96 6.08 -0.63
N VAL A 76 11.73 6.59 -0.63
CA VAL A 76 11.25 7.56 0.35
C VAL A 76 11.46 7.06 1.78
N LEU A 77 11.15 5.79 2.05
CA LEU A 77 11.36 5.23 3.38
C LEU A 77 12.84 5.04 3.68
N ASN A 78 13.63 4.70 2.70
CA ASN A 78 15.06 4.56 2.86
C ASN A 78 15.73 5.91 3.14
N GLU A 79 15.33 6.94 2.41
CA GLU A 79 15.85 8.29 2.62
C GLU A 79 15.48 8.83 3.99
N MET A 80 14.27 8.54 4.45
CA MET A 80 13.78 9.02 5.73
C MET A 80 14.25 8.17 6.91
N ALA A 81 14.68 6.94 6.65
CA ALA A 81 15.21 6.04 7.67
C ALA A 81 16.69 6.31 7.97
N THR A 82 17.34 7.02 7.10
CA THR A 82 18.71 7.46 7.33
C THR A 82 18.70 8.89 7.87
#